data_292642c48c374447530e98d18954ea96
#
_entry.id   292642c48c374447530e98d18954ea96
#
_cell.length_a   1.000
_cell.length_b   1.000
_cell.length_c   1.000
_cell.angle_alpha   90.00
_cell.angle_beta   90.00
_cell.angle_gamma   90.00
#
_symmetry.space_group_name_H-M   'P 1'
#
loop_
_entity.id
_entity.type
_entity.pdbx_description
1 polymer ?
#
loop_
_entity_poly.entity_id
_entity_poly.type
_entity_poly.pdbx_seq_one_letter_code
_entity_poly.pdbx_strand_id
1 'polypeptide(L)'
;FHGGGTMLAALFLTLRPPSRNFGVLITGTMLLYALGVLMYSFAFSFEYILAVEFWLGISGQAWHICALIGFQLAVPEEMRGRVLSMVFTLAQLGFVGGFIVGGLADQLGDQVAVGVFGAIPTILLSCMLVFGWKSLRKM
;
A
#
# COMPACT_ATOMS: atom_id res chain seq x y z
N PHE A 1 -6.75 -9.49 13.15
CA PHE A 1 -6.88 -8.02 13.23
C PHE A 1 -6.68 -7.40 11.83
N HIS A 2 -5.66 -7.80 11.07
CA HIS A 2 -5.47 -7.35 9.68
C HIS A 2 -6.75 -7.54 8.84
N GLY A 3 -7.33 -8.75 8.85
CA GLY A 3 -8.58 -9.05 8.15
C GLY A 3 -9.77 -8.19 8.57
N GLY A 4 -9.86 -7.80 9.84
CA GLY A 4 -10.88 -6.87 10.32
C GLY A 4 -10.72 -5.48 9.70
N GLY A 5 -9.48 -4.98 9.61
CA GLY A 5 -9.16 -3.72 8.96
C GLY A 5 -9.49 -3.73 7.46
N THR A 6 -9.13 -4.81 6.75
CA THR A 6 -9.43 -4.96 5.32
C THR A 6 -10.94 -4.99 5.05
N MET A 7 -11.71 -5.70 5.89
CA MET A 7 -13.16 -5.78 5.77
C MET A 7 -13.83 -4.41 5.97
N LEU A 8 -13.40 -3.64 6.98
CA LEU A 8 -13.93 -2.30 7.22
C LEU A 8 -13.61 -1.33 6.07
N ALA A 9 -12.39 -1.35 5.56
CA ALA A 9 -12.01 -0.51 4.42
C ALA A 9 -12.79 -0.87 3.16
N ALA A 10 -12.97 -2.16 2.86
CA ALA A 10 -13.76 -2.62 1.74
C ALA A 10 -15.22 -2.17 1.85
N LEU A 11 -15.83 -2.34 3.03
CA LEU A 11 -17.20 -1.90 3.27
C LEU A 11 -17.36 -0.38 3.12
N PHE A 12 -16.44 0.40 3.70
CA PHE A 12 -16.48 1.87 3.60
C PHE A 12 -16.34 2.35 2.15
N LEU A 13 -15.41 1.79 1.39
CA LEU A 13 -15.19 2.17 -0.02
C LEU A 13 -16.31 1.69 -0.94
N THR A 14 -17.00 0.59 -0.59
CA THR A 14 -18.19 0.16 -1.32
C THR A 14 -19.36 1.13 -1.10
N LEU A 15 -19.53 1.61 0.12
CA LEU A 15 -20.59 2.57 0.46
C LEU A 15 -20.29 4.00 -0.04
N ARG A 16 -19.00 4.36 -0.13
CA ARG A 16 -18.52 5.68 -0.61
C ARG A 16 -17.40 5.50 -1.62
N PRO A 17 -17.73 5.12 -2.87
CA PRO A 17 -16.70 4.93 -3.88
C PRO A 17 -15.99 6.26 -4.17
N PRO A 18 -14.66 6.25 -4.33
CA PRO A 18 -13.89 7.44 -4.66
C PRO A 18 -14.28 7.92 -6.06
N SER A 19 -14.63 9.21 -6.20
CA SER A 19 -15.17 9.78 -7.45
C SER A 19 -14.22 10.74 -8.15
N ARG A 20 -13.14 11.20 -7.50
CA ARG A 20 -12.22 12.22 -8.05
C ARG A 20 -10.81 12.08 -7.50
N ASN A 21 -9.82 12.52 -8.30
CA ASN A 21 -8.40 12.60 -7.90
C ASN A 21 -7.77 11.25 -7.49
N PHE A 22 -7.96 10.22 -8.31
CA PHE A 22 -7.42 8.88 -8.06
C PHE A 22 -5.91 8.88 -7.80
N GLY A 23 -5.13 9.71 -8.50
CA GLY A 23 -3.69 9.81 -8.29
C GLY A 23 -3.32 10.21 -6.86
N VAL A 24 -4.01 11.21 -6.31
CA VAL A 24 -3.80 11.66 -4.91
C VAL A 24 -4.27 10.60 -3.92
N LEU A 25 -5.40 9.96 -4.18
CA LEU A 25 -5.94 8.90 -3.32
C LEU A 25 -5.02 7.68 -3.27
N ILE A 26 -4.56 7.20 -4.42
CA ILE A 26 -3.65 6.06 -4.50
C ILE A 26 -2.35 6.39 -3.76
N THR A 27 -1.71 7.53 -4.05
CA THR A 27 -0.44 7.91 -3.42
C THR A 27 -0.61 8.15 -1.92
N GLY A 28 -1.71 8.77 -1.49
CA GLY A 28 -2.01 9.01 -0.08
C GLY A 28 -2.25 7.72 0.70
N THR A 29 -3.03 6.79 0.16
CA THR A 29 -3.29 5.50 0.80
C THR A 29 -2.06 4.60 0.82
N MET A 30 -1.23 4.63 -0.23
CA MET A 30 0.08 3.96 -0.23
C MET A 30 1.01 4.53 0.83
N LEU A 31 1.04 5.85 1.01
CA LEU A 31 1.84 6.49 2.06
C LEU A 31 1.37 6.05 3.45
N LEU A 32 0.05 6.02 3.69
CA LEU A 32 -0.50 5.53 4.95
C LEU A 32 -0.12 4.08 5.23
N TYR A 33 -0.10 3.24 4.20
CA TYR A 33 0.36 1.86 4.30
C TYR A 33 1.85 1.78 4.62
N ALA A 34 2.69 2.54 3.91
CA ALA A 34 4.13 2.58 4.13
C ALA A 34 4.49 3.08 5.55
N LEU A 35 3.76 4.08 6.07
CA LEU A 35 3.88 4.52 7.46
C LEU A 35 3.52 3.42 8.45
N GLY A 36 2.48 2.62 8.17
CA GLY A 36 2.13 1.46 8.97
C GLY A 36 3.24 0.41 9.02
N VAL A 37 3.89 0.15 7.89
CA VAL A 37 5.06 -0.76 7.84
C VAL A 37 6.22 -0.19 8.66
N LEU A 38 6.47 1.12 8.60
CA LEU A 38 7.47 1.78 9.47
C LEU A 38 7.16 1.62 10.95
N MET A 39 5.88 1.69 11.33
CA MET A 39 5.46 1.52 12.73
C MET A 39 5.81 0.13 13.27
N TYR A 40 5.94 -0.89 12.43
CA TYR A 40 6.41 -2.21 12.86
C TYR A 40 7.82 -2.20 13.44
N SER A 41 8.70 -1.29 12.97
CA SER A 41 10.05 -1.14 13.54
C SER A 41 10.05 -0.75 15.01
N PHE A 42 8.95 -0.18 15.49
CA PHE A 42 8.77 0.28 16.86
C PHE A 42 7.87 -0.65 17.67
N ALA A 43 7.86 -1.94 17.35
CA ALA A 43 7.04 -2.94 18.03
C ALA A 43 7.54 -3.16 19.47
N PHE A 44 6.81 -2.60 20.44
CA PHE A 44 7.15 -2.70 21.87
C PHE A 44 6.30 -3.73 22.60
N SER A 45 5.09 -3.99 22.12
CA SER A 45 4.15 -4.90 22.76
C SER A 45 3.25 -5.60 21.76
N PHE A 46 2.68 -6.72 22.17
CA PHE A 46 1.74 -7.47 21.34
C PHE A 46 0.49 -6.65 20.96
N GLU A 47 -0.04 -5.87 21.89
CA GLU A 47 -1.20 -5.00 21.66
C GLU A 47 -0.91 -3.92 20.62
N TYR A 48 0.31 -3.38 20.64
CA TYR A 48 0.77 -2.42 19.64
C TYR A 48 0.81 -3.06 18.24
N ILE A 49 1.33 -4.27 18.12
CA ILE A 49 1.37 -5.01 16.86
C ILE A 49 -0.04 -5.24 16.32
N LEU A 50 -1.00 -5.60 17.17
CA LEU A 50 -2.40 -5.78 16.76
C LEU A 50 -3.02 -4.49 16.21
N ALA A 51 -2.72 -3.35 16.82
CA ALA A 51 -3.19 -2.04 16.34
C ALA A 51 -2.56 -1.68 14.98
N VAL A 52 -1.26 -1.92 14.82
CA VAL A 52 -0.55 -1.70 13.55
C VAL A 52 -1.09 -2.62 12.45
N GLU A 53 -1.37 -3.89 12.76
CA GLU A 53 -1.98 -4.84 11.83
C GLU A 53 -3.36 -4.37 11.36
N PHE A 54 -4.17 -3.86 12.26
CA PHE A 54 -5.47 -3.32 11.92
C PHE A 54 -5.35 -2.09 11.00
N TRP A 55 -4.41 -1.19 11.30
CA TRP A 55 -4.09 -0.04 10.46
C TRP A 55 -3.62 -0.45 9.06
N LEU A 56 -2.72 -1.42 8.98
CA LEU A 56 -2.21 -1.97 7.72
C LEU A 56 -3.34 -2.62 6.90
N GLY A 57 -4.26 -3.31 7.56
CA GLY A 57 -5.45 -3.87 6.92
C GLY A 57 -6.30 -2.78 6.25
N ILE A 58 -6.58 -1.69 6.96
CA ILE A 58 -7.37 -0.58 6.42
C ILE A 58 -6.64 0.11 5.27
N SER A 59 -5.41 0.56 5.50
CA SER A 59 -4.65 1.33 4.51
C SER A 59 -4.26 0.50 3.29
N GLY A 60 -3.90 -0.77 3.50
CA GLY A 60 -3.56 -1.72 2.44
C GLY A 60 -4.74 -2.02 1.54
N GLN A 61 -5.91 -2.29 2.10
CA GLN A 61 -7.11 -2.52 1.31
C GLN A 61 -7.55 -1.25 0.57
N ALA A 62 -7.44 -0.10 1.22
CA ALA A 62 -7.81 1.18 0.61
C ALA A 62 -6.96 1.50 -0.63
N TRP A 63 -5.62 1.40 -0.55
CA TRP A 63 -4.79 1.65 -1.71
C TRP A 63 -5.00 0.62 -2.82
N HIS A 64 -5.20 -0.65 -2.47
CA HIS A 64 -5.44 -1.73 -3.43
C HIS A 64 -6.71 -1.46 -4.26
N ILE A 65 -7.82 -1.15 -3.59
CA ILE A 65 -9.09 -0.84 -4.26
C ILE A 65 -8.96 0.42 -5.11
N CYS A 66 -8.37 1.50 -4.58
CA CYS A 66 -8.17 2.75 -5.31
C CYS A 66 -7.28 2.54 -6.55
N ALA A 67 -6.20 1.77 -6.42
CA ALA A 67 -5.31 1.45 -7.52
C ALA A 67 -6.04 0.63 -8.59
N LEU A 68 -6.77 -0.41 -8.19
CA LEU A 68 -7.51 -1.27 -9.11
C LEU A 68 -8.55 -0.47 -9.92
N ILE A 69 -9.34 0.38 -9.25
CA ILE A 69 -10.32 1.25 -9.92
C ILE A 69 -9.60 2.24 -10.83
N GLY A 70 -8.53 2.88 -10.36
CA GLY A 70 -7.75 3.83 -11.15
C GLY A 70 -7.19 3.20 -12.42
N PHE A 71 -6.64 1.98 -12.35
CA PHE A 71 -6.18 1.23 -13.52
C PHE A 71 -7.31 0.88 -14.47
N GLN A 72 -8.46 0.44 -13.95
CA GLN A 72 -9.62 0.09 -14.78
C GLN A 72 -10.17 1.30 -15.54
N LEU A 73 -10.15 2.48 -14.95
CA LEU A 73 -10.61 3.72 -15.58
C LEU A 73 -9.59 4.29 -16.58
N ALA A 74 -8.29 4.09 -16.33
CA ALA A 74 -7.23 4.60 -17.19
C ALA A 74 -7.01 3.76 -18.46
N VAL A 75 -7.45 2.49 -18.47
CA VAL A 75 -7.17 1.54 -19.57
C VAL A 75 -8.43 1.35 -20.42
N PRO A 76 -8.32 1.41 -21.77
CA PRO A 76 -9.41 1.09 -22.68
C PRO A 76 -9.97 -0.32 -22.43
N GLU A 77 -11.27 -0.50 -22.65
CA GLU A 77 -11.97 -1.77 -22.35
C GLU A 77 -11.33 -3.00 -23.00
N GLU A 78 -10.87 -2.84 -24.24
CA GLU A 78 -10.26 -3.90 -25.03
C GLU A 78 -8.95 -4.42 -24.44
N MET A 79 -8.23 -3.62 -23.67
CA MET A 79 -6.93 -3.93 -23.09
C MET A 79 -6.96 -4.22 -21.58
N ARG A 80 -8.12 -4.00 -20.91
CA ARG A 80 -8.23 -4.15 -19.45
C ARG A 80 -7.75 -5.50 -18.94
N GLY A 81 -8.16 -6.59 -19.59
CA GLY A 81 -7.76 -7.94 -19.18
C GLY A 81 -6.24 -8.15 -19.25
N ARG A 82 -5.61 -7.68 -20.33
CA ARG A 82 -4.15 -7.81 -20.51
C ARG A 82 -3.37 -6.99 -19.49
N VAL A 83 -3.77 -5.73 -19.27
CA VAL A 83 -3.10 -4.85 -18.33
C VAL A 83 -3.28 -5.34 -16.89
N LEU A 84 -4.49 -5.76 -16.51
CA LEU A 84 -4.75 -6.33 -15.19
C LEU A 84 -3.93 -7.61 -14.95
N SER A 85 -3.85 -8.51 -15.91
CA SER A 85 -3.03 -9.72 -15.76
C SER A 85 -1.55 -9.38 -15.56
N MET A 86 -1.01 -8.38 -16.29
CA MET A 86 0.36 -7.90 -16.09
C MET A 86 0.56 -7.30 -14.70
N VAL A 87 -0.38 -6.48 -14.23
CA VAL A 87 -0.32 -5.88 -12.89
C VAL A 87 -0.33 -6.98 -11.81
N PHE A 88 -1.21 -7.97 -11.92
CA PHE A 88 -1.24 -9.09 -10.99
C PHE A 88 0.04 -9.94 -11.05
N THR A 89 0.58 -10.19 -12.23
CA THR A 89 1.85 -10.91 -12.37
C THR A 89 3.00 -10.15 -11.71
N LEU A 90 3.09 -8.83 -11.94
CA LEU A 90 4.09 -7.98 -11.29
C LEU A 90 3.91 -7.91 -9.78
N ALA A 91 2.68 -7.89 -9.28
CA ALA A 91 2.39 -7.92 -7.85
C ALA A 91 2.93 -9.21 -7.18
N GLN A 92 2.95 -10.34 -7.89
CA GLN A 92 3.53 -11.59 -7.39
C GLN A 92 5.05 -11.49 -7.19
N LEU A 93 5.74 -10.59 -7.89
CA LEU A 93 7.16 -10.33 -7.64
C LEU A 93 7.41 -9.75 -6.24
N GLY A 94 6.38 -9.22 -5.58
CA GLY A 94 6.45 -8.82 -4.18
C GLY A 94 6.85 -9.96 -3.23
N PHE A 95 6.53 -11.22 -3.57
CA PHE A 95 6.99 -12.36 -2.80
C PHE A 95 8.52 -12.50 -2.82
N VAL A 96 9.16 -12.17 -3.94
CA VAL A 96 10.64 -12.15 -4.04
C VAL A 96 11.21 -11.11 -3.07
N GLY A 97 10.55 -9.93 -2.97
CA GLY A 97 10.88 -8.93 -1.95
C GLY A 97 10.82 -9.48 -0.53
N GLY A 98 9.80 -10.29 -0.22
CA GLY A 98 9.67 -10.97 1.09
C GLY A 98 10.85 -11.86 1.42
N PHE A 99 11.39 -12.62 0.48
CA PHE A 99 12.61 -13.42 0.68
C PHE A 99 13.84 -12.57 0.97
N ILE A 100 13.97 -11.41 0.27
CA ILE A 100 15.08 -10.48 0.50
C ILE A 100 14.97 -9.89 1.91
N VAL A 101 13.77 -9.49 2.33
CA VAL A 101 13.52 -8.96 3.68
C VAL A 101 13.83 -10.02 4.73
N GLY A 102 13.38 -11.27 4.54
CA GLY A 102 13.67 -12.37 5.44
C GLY A 102 15.17 -12.63 5.58
N GLY A 103 15.91 -12.66 4.47
CA GLY A 103 17.37 -12.83 4.51
C GLY A 103 18.11 -11.67 5.17
N LEU A 104 17.58 -10.44 5.07
CA LEU A 104 18.13 -9.28 5.80
C LEU A 104 17.77 -9.31 7.29
N ALA A 105 16.57 -9.78 7.62
CA ALA A 105 16.12 -9.91 9.00
C ALA A 105 17.01 -10.88 9.80
N ASP A 106 17.42 -11.98 9.17
CA ASP A 106 18.36 -12.93 9.79
C ASP A 106 19.73 -12.31 10.14
N GLN A 107 20.16 -11.28 9.40
CA GLN A 107 21.47 -10.64 9.58
C GLN A 107 21.40 -9.37 10.44
N LEU A 108 20.38 -8.56 10.28
CA LEU A 108 20.25 -7.22 10.86
C LEU A 108 19.22 -7.15 11.99
N GLY A 109 18.42 -8.20 12.17
CA GLY A 109 17.28 -8.25 13.07
C GLY A 109 15.98 -7.77 12.41
N ASP A 110 14.86 -8.34 12.83
CA ASP A 110 13.54 -8.16 12.22
C ASP A 110 13.10 -6.69 12.18
N GLN A 111 13.30 -5.95 13.27
CA GLN A 111 12.86 -4.55 13.38
C GLN A 111 13.62 -3.63 12.42
N VAL A 112 14.93 -3.84 12.26
CA VAL A 112 15.77 -3.06 11.37
C VAL A 112 15.42 -3.34 9.92
N ALA A 113 15.28 -4.62 9.56
CA ALA A 113 14.92 -5.02 8.21
C ALA A 113 13.57 -4.41 7.79
N VAL A 114 12.54 -4.58 8.61
CA VAL A 114 11.21 -4.01 8.34
C VAL A 114 11.26 -2.48 8.30
N GLY A 115 12.03 -1.83 9.16
CA GLY A 115 12.22 -0.38 9.18
C GLY A 115 12.81 0.16 7.89
N VAL A 116 13.85 -0.45 7.37
CA VAL A 116 14.46 -0.05 6.10
C VAL A 116 13.47 -0.19 4.94
N PHE A 117 12.75 -1.32 4.88
CA PHE A 117 11.75 -1.56 3.84
C PHE A 117 10.51 -0.66 3.95
N GLY A 118 10.16 -0.21 5.15
CA GLY A 118 9.11 0.78 5.37
C GLY A 118 9.58 2.21 5.05
N ALA A 119 10.84 2.56 5.36
CA ALA A 119 11.39 3.89 5.15
C ALA A 119 11.53 4.25 3.67
N ILE A 120 12.03 3.33 2.84
CA ILE A 120 12.26 3.57 1.41
C ILE A 120 10.96 4.00 0.70
N PRO A 121 9.87 3.22 0.70
CA PRO A 121 8.63 3.63 0.04
C PRO A 121 8.01 4.88 0.68
N THR A 122 8.13 5.05 2.00
CA THR A 122 7.62 6.25 2.68
C THR A 122 8.30 7.52 2.16
N ILE A 123 9.63 7.52 2.03
CA ILE A 123 10.38 8.66 1.51
C ILE A 123 10.02 8.92 0.05
N LEU A 124 10.02 7.88 -0.80
CA LEU A 124 9.68 7.99 -2.21
C LEU A 124 8.26 8.54 -2.43
N LEU A 125 7.28 8.02 -1.71
CA LEU A 125 5.89 8.45 -1.82
C LEU A 125 5.68 9.86 -1.27
N SER A 126 6.38 10.23 -0.19
CA SER A 126 6.37 11.60 0.33
C SER A 126 6.95 12.58 -0.68
N CYS A 127 8.06 12.25 -1.32
CA CYS A 127 8.64 13.04 -2.40
C CYS A 127 7.67 13.16 -3.59
N MET A 128 7.03 12.06 -3.99
CA MET A 128 6.03 12.10 -5.06
C MET A 128 4.84 13.01 -4.72
N LEU A 129 4.35 12.99 -3.49
CA LEU A 129 3.28 13.88 -3.06
C LEU A 129 3.72 15.35 -3.08
N VAL A 130 4.92 15.65 -2.60
CA VAL A 130 5.42 17.04 -2.54
C VAL A 130 5.72 17.60 -3.93
N PHE A 131 6.47 16.86 -4.74
CA PHE A 131 6.92 17.33 -6.06
C PHE A 131 5.91 17.05 -7.17
N GLY A 132 5.14 15.97 -7.08
CA GLY A 132 4.16 15.54 -8.08
C GLY A 132 2.74 16.06 -7.85
N TRP A 133 2.48 16.86 -6.82
CA TRP A 133 1.14 17.29 -6.43
C TRP A 133 0.29 17.86 -7.57
N LYS A 134 0.91 18.71 -8.40
CA LYS A 134 0.24 19.33 -9.55
C LYS A 134 -0.13 18.32 -10.64
N SER A 135 0.69 17.29 -10.83
CA SER A 135 0.46 16.21 -11.80
C SER A 135 -0.60 15.22 -11.30
N LEU A 136 -0.52 14.84 -10.04
CA LEU A 136 -1.45 13.89 -9.41
C LEU A 136 -2.89 14.42 -9.31
N ARG A 137 -3.05 15.73 -9.19
CA ARG A 137 -4.38 16.37 -9.16
C ARG A 137 -5.10 16.38 -10.51
N LYS A 138 -4.37 16.17 -11.59
CA LYS A 138 -4.93 16.16 -12.96
C LYS A 138 -5.37 14.76 -13.41
N MET A 139 -4.96 13.72 -12.66
CA MET A 139 -5.37 12.34 -12.85
C MET A 139 -6.63 12.05 -12.03
#